data_9b20997b47faa95c2fbcfc16552614b8
#
_entry.id   9b20997b47faa95c2fbcfc16552614b8
#
_cell.length_a   1.000
_cell.length_b   1.000
_cell.length_c   1.000
_cell.angle_alpha   90.00
_cell.angle_beta   90.00
_cell.angle_gamma   90.00
#
_symmetry.space_group_name_H-M   'P 1'
#
loop_
_entity.id
_entity.type
_entity.pdbx_description
1 polymer ?
#
loop_
_entity_poly.entity_id
_entity_poly.type
_entity_poly.pdbx_seq_one_letter_code
_entity_poly.pdbx_strand_id
1 'polypeptide(L)'
;MKAKDFVEQFAVDRKNTHAVKWDGMTEKFGNNDLLPMWVADTEFKVPTAATSALEQRIQHGAYGYSIPDDGYFKAYADWQRERYGTELHQEWFRFGGSVVESISTLVQTLTMPGDAVMVMEPVYYPFMDVVEKNNRQLVVSELQRNGMHYTMDPIAMQHEMNIRNVKLLLLCSPHNPVGRVWSEEELAQLLDICRMQNVIVIADEIHHDLLVEADKFTSVLSVQDGFYRDNVIMLDSPSKTFNMAALQNSHVIIPNPQLRERYDAYVAQLHVSKGSLLGQVAAQAAYEDGADWLDGLLNTIRENYATVKDELADYRVKVGELEGTYLLWIDMRPTVDPANLERFMIRQAQIAVDFGKWVGASGDGFIRMNLATTPANVKQAMKQLTVALDTYEE
;
A
#
# COMPACT_ATOMS: atom_id res chain seq x y z
N MET A 1 -8.94 18.70 -8.91
CA MET A 1 -7.86 19.73 -9.13
C MET A 1 -6.96 19.28 -10.29
N LYS A 2 -6.39 20.21 -11.12
CA LYS A 2 -5.40 19.85 -12.17
C LYS A 2 -4.03 19.59 -11.55
N ALA A 3 -3.24 18.70 -12.16
CA ALA A 3 -1.90 18.32 -11.66
C ALA A 3 -0.97 19.53 -11.45
N LYS A 4 -0.91 20.47 -12.39
CA LYS A 4 -0.08 21.67 -12.27
C LYS A 4 -0.44 22.49 -11.02
N ASP A 5 -1.73 22.77 -10.83
CA ASP A 5 -2.20 23.59 -9.70
C ASP A 5 -1.95 22.87 -8.36
N PHE A 6 -2.12 21.53 -8.35
CA PHE A 6 -1.82 20.68 -7.21
C PHE A 6 -0.34 20.74 -6.83
N VAL A 7 0.56 20.58 -7.80
CA VAL A 7 2.00 20.64 -7.56
C VAL A 7 2.43 22.02 -7.05
N GLU A 8 1.93 23.10 -7.65
CA GLU A 8 2.25 24.47 -7.22
C GLU A 8 1.80 24.74 -5.77
N GLN A 9 0.67 24.17 -5.35
CA GLN A 9 0.10 24.40 -4.02
C GLN A 9 0.68 23.50 -2.93
N PHE A 10 0.94 22.23 -3.26
CA PHE A 10 1.23 21.21 -2.25
C PHE A 10 2.65 20.66 -2.26
N ALA A 11 3.45 20.85 -3.33
CA ALA A 11 4.81 20.35 -3.35
C ALA A 11 5.65 20.95 -2.20
N VAL A 12 6.47 20.11 -1.55
CA VAL A 12 7.30 20.50 -0.42
C VAL A 12 8.66 19.82 -0.48
N ASP A 13 9.71 20.58 -0.16
CA ASP A 13 11.05 20.02 0.03
C ASP A 13 11.09 19.26 1.36
N ARG A 14 11.50 18.00 1.30
CA ARG A 14 11.56 17.09 2.46
C ARG A 14 13.00 16.79 2.91
N LYS A 15 14.02 17.41 2.31
CA LYS A 15 15.41 17.26 2.73
C LYS A 15 15.61 17.87 4.11
N ASN A 16 16.42 17.23 4.94
CA ASN A 16 16.73 17.67 6.32
C ASN A 16 15.49 17.81 7.22
N THR A 17 14.47 17.01 6.98
CA THR A 17 13.25 16.94 7.80
C THR A 17 13.10 15.61 8.53
N HIS A 18 14.14 14.78 8.55
CA HIS A 18 14.15 13.40 9.02
C HIS A 18 13.22 12.48 8.21
N ALA A 19 12.96 12.84 6.94
CA ALA A 19 12.19 12.01 6.03
C ALA A 19 13.04 10.79 5.61
N VAL A 20 12.59 9.58 5.91
CA VAL A 20 13.28 8.33 5.55
C VAL A 20 13.65 8.30 4.08
N LYS A 21 12.74 8.75 3.21
CA LYS A 21 12.92 8.78 1.75
C LYS A 21 14.13 9.64 1.30
N TRP A 22 14.38 10.76 1.97
CA TRP A 22 15.47 11.70 1.65
C TRP A 22 16.68 11.52 2.54
N ASP A 23 16.48 11.47 3.84
CA ASP A 23 17.56 11.55 4.83
C ASP A 23 18.06 10.15 5.25
N GLY A 24 17.32 9.08 4.91
CA GLY A 24 17.66 7.69 5.22
C GLY A 24 18.44 6.96 4.11
N MET A 25 18.78 7.64 3.00
CA MET A 25 19.40 6.97 1.84
C MET A 25 20.80 6.44 2.12
N THR A 26 21.60 7.13 2.96
CA THR A 26 22.93 6.62 3.33
C THR A 26 22.88 5.27 3.99
N GLU A 27 21.94 5.07 4.91
CA GLU A 27 21.78 3.80 5.61
C GLU A 27 21.34 2.68 4.66
N LYS A 28 20.42 2.99 3.74
CA LYS A 28 19.83 1.98 2.84
C LYS A 28 20.66 1.68 1.60
N PHE A 29 21.29 2.71 0.99
CA PHE A 29 21.96 2.62 -0.32
C PHE A 29 23.45 2.96 -0.26
N GLY A 30 23.96 3.42 0.90
CA GLY A 30 25.35 3.86 1.06
C GLY A 30 25.68 5.17 0.34
N ASN A 31 24.68 5.92 -0.12
CA ASN A 31 24.83 7.16 -0.87
C ASN A 31 23.64 8.10 -0.63
N ASN A 32 23.91 9.37 -0.32
CA ASN A 32 22.90 10.42 -0.07
C ASN A 32 22.56 11.26 -1.31
N ASP A 33 23.36 11.14 -2.38
CA ASP A 33 23.23 12.00 -3.57
C ASP A 33 22.30 11.39 -4.64
N LEU A 34 21.59 10.31 -4.30
CA LEU A 34 20.64 9.67 -5.21
C LEU A 34 19.34 10.48 -5.30
N LEU A 35 18.67 10.40 -6.45
CA LEU A 35 17.31 10.87 -6.59
C LEU A 35 16.34 9.84 -5.95
N PRO A 36 15.59 10.18 -4.90
CA PRO A 36 14.79 9.19 -4.19
C PRO A 36 13.43 8.93 -4.88
N MET A 37 13.26 7.70 -5.36
CA MET A 37 12.04 7.18 -5.96
C MET A 37 11.58 5.86 -5.29
N TRP A 38 11.83 5.67 -3.99
CA TRP A 38 11.68 4.38 -3.28
C TRP A 38 10.56 4.33 -2.24
N VAL A 39 10.63 5.04 -1.13
CA VAL A 39 9.63 4.96 -0.05
C VAL A 39 8.22 5.31 -0.55
N ALA A 40 7.23 4.51 -0.13
CA ALA A 40 5.82 4.70 -0.46
C ALA A 40 5.17 5.81 0.38
N ASP A 41 5.62 7.04 0.19
CA ASP A 41 5.01 8.30 0.65
C ASP A 41 5.10 9.35 -0.47
N THR A 42 4.53 10.54 -0.28
CA THR A 42 4.47 11.54 -1.35
C THR A 42 5.32 12.78 -1.06
N GLU A 43 5.65 13.55 -2.10
CA GLU A 43 6.35 14.84 -2.00
C GLU A 43 5.38 16.03 -1.86
N PHE A 44 4.20 15.78 -1.29
CA PHE A 44 3.15 16.77 -1.17
C PHE A 44 2.69 16.91 0.28
N LYS A 45 2.39 18.16 0.69
CA LYS A 45 1.75 18.46 1.98
C LYS A 45 0.40 17.74 2.04
N VAL A 46 -0.04 17.41 3.24
CA VAL A 46 -1.41 16.89 3.48
C VAL A 46 -2.48 17.89 3.04
N PRO A 47 -3.75 17.48 2.86
CA PRO A 47 -4.85 18.40 2.56
C PRO A 47 -4.89 19.60 3.50
N THR A 48 -5.27 20.78 3.00
CA THR A 48 -5.33 22.01 3.80
C THR A 48 -6.27 21.85 5.00
N ALA A 49 -7.38 21.15 4.83
CA ALA A 49 -8.32 20.87 5.94
C ALA A 49 -7.63 20.12 7.09
N ALA A 50 -6.82 19.11 6.77
CA ALA A 50 -6.04 18.36 7.77
C ALA A 50 -5.02 19.26 8.49
N THR A 51 -4.30 20.11 7.75
CA THR A 51 -3.35 21.07 8.36
C THR A 51 -4.08 22.02 9.32
N SER A 52 -5.20 22.60 8.89
CA SER A 52 -5.99 23.54 9.71
C SER A 52 -6.53 22.88 10.98
N ALA A 53 -7.03 21.64 10.88
CA ALA A 53 -7.51 20.90 12.05
C ALA A 53 -6.38 20.59 13.04
N LEU A 54 -5.19 20.22 12.53
CA LEU A 54 -4.01 20.02 13.37
C LEU A 54 -3.57 21.32 14.07
N GLU A 55 -3.53 22.45 13.38
CA GLU A 55 -3.18 23.75 13.96
C GLU A 55 -4.12 24.13 15.09
N GLN A 56 -5.42 23.98 14.90
CA GLN A 56 -6.42 24.22 15.96
C GLN A 56 -6.18 23.30 17.17
N ARG A 57 -5.91 22.02 16.94
CA ARG A 57 -5.66 21.07 18.02
C ARG A 57 -4.34 21.36 18.76
N ILE A 58 -3.31 21.78 18.04
CA ILE A 58 -2.03 22.21 18.63
C ILE A 58 -2.20 23.48 19.47
N GLN A 59 -2.96 24.45 19.00
CA GLN A 59 -3.26 25.69 19.73
C GLN A 59 -4.02 25.44 21.03
N HIS A 60 -4.88 24.40 21.08
CA HIS A 60 -5.56 24.00 22.32
C HIS A 60 -4.55 23.59 23.43
N GLY A 61 -3.41 22.98 23.08
CA GLY A 61 -2.25 22.76 23.93
C GLY A 61 -2.37 21.69 25.03
N ALA A 62 -3.51 21.02 25.18
CA ALA A 62 -3.69 19.93 26.16
C ALA A 62 -3.79 18.56 25.43
N TYR A 63 -2.85 17.64 25.74
CA TYR A 63 -2.73 16.32 25.11
C TYR A 63 -2.90 15.20 26.14
N GLY A 64 -3.89 15.33 27.02
CA GLY A 64 -4.27 14.28 27.96
C GLY A 64 -4.95 13.08 27.28
N TYR A 65 -5.46 12.14 28.08
CA TYR A 65 -6.22 11.02 27.54
C TYR A 65 -7.43 11.53 26.75
N SER A 66 -7.58 11.01 25.54
CA SER A 66 -8.62 11.42 24.61
C SER A 66 -9.43 10.23 24.13
N ILE A 67 -10.66 10.48 23.75
CA ILE A 67 -11.53 9.55 23.03
C ILE A 67 -11.60 9.97 21.57
N PRO A 68 -11.83 9.05 20.62
CA PRO A 68 -12.12 9.42 19.23
C PRO A 68 -13.34 10.33 19.15
N ASP A 69 -13.32 11.27 18.19
CA ASP A 69 -14.47 12.11 17.89
C ASP A 69 -15.62 11.25 17.32
N ASP A 70 -16.86 11.55 17.71
CA ASP A 70 -18.04 10.80 17.23
C ASP A 70 -18.26 10.96 15.72
N GLY A 71 -17.77 12.06 15.12
CA GLY A 71 -17.79 12.33 13.69
C GLY A 71 -16.80 11.53 12.87
N TYR A 72 -15.74 10.99 13.50
CA TYR A 72 -14.67 10.28 12.77
C TYR A 72 -15.19 9.10 11.96
N PHE A 73 -15.90 8.19 12.62
CA PHE A 73 -16.44 7.01 11.94
C PHE A 73 -17.39 7.41 10.82
N LYS A 74 -18.22 8.45 11.06
CA LYS A 74 -19.13 8.94 10.02
C LYS A 74 -18.38 9.47 8.80
N ALA A 75 -17.36 10.31 8.98
CA ALA A 75 -16.55 10.84 7.89
C ALA A 75 -15.90 9.73 7.07
N TYR A 76 -15.32 8.73 7.73
CA TYR A 76 -14.72 7.57 7.08
C TYR A 76 -15.76 6.67 6.37
N ALA A 77 -16.89 6.38 7.01
CA ALA A 77 -17.95 5.56 6.41
C ALA A 77 -18.60 6.25 5.21
N ASP A 78 -18.82 7.57 5.28
CA ASP A 78 -19.31 8.36 4.16
C ASP A 78 -18.33 8.33 2.98
N TRP A 79 -17.02 8.47 3.24
CA TRP A 79 -15.97 8.36 2.23
C TRP A 79 -16.01 7.00 1.52
N GLN A 80 -16.09 5.90 2.26
CA GLN A 80 -16.15 4.54 1.73
C GLN A 80 -17.42 4.31 0.90
N ARG A 81 -18.57 4.79 1.38
CA ARG A 81 -19.84 4.65 0.68
C ARG A 81 -19.87 5.48 -0.61
N GLU A 82 -19.44 6.73 -0.57
CA GLU A 82 -19.53 7.65 -1.71
C GLU A 82 -18.56 7.27 -2.84
N ARG A 83 -17.37 6.78 -2.49
CA ARG A 83 -16.35 6.44 -3.49
C ARG A 83 -16.43 5.00 -3.99
N TYR A 84 -16.81 4.05 -3.14
CA TYR A 84 -16.72 2.61 -3.44
C TYR A 84 -18.03 1.86 -3.26
N GLY A 85 -19.08 2.51 -2.78
CA GLY A 85 -20.34 1.85 -2.46
C GLY A 85 -20.22 0.87 -1.28
N THR A 86 -19.13 0.96 -0.50
CA THR A 86 -18.89 0.05 0.63
C THR A 86 -19.62 0.55 1.88
N GLU A 87 -20.57 -0.23 2.35
CA GLU A 87 -21.32 0.05 3.58
C GLU A 87 -20.56 -0.49 4.80
N LEU A 88 -20.27 0.40 5.76
CA LEU A 88 -19.60 0.07 7.00
C LEU A 88 -20.54 0.25 8.20
N HIS A 89 -20.40 -0.63 9.20
CA HIS A 89 -21.09 -0.52 10.47
C HIS A 89 -20.10 -0.17 11.58
N GLN A 90 -20.48 0.76 12.47
CA GLN A 90 -19.60 1.25 13.55
C GLN A 90 -19.11 0.12 14.46
N GLU A 91 -19.90 -0.90 14.68
CA GLU A 91 -19.52 -2.06 15.50
C GLU A 91 -18.37 -2.88 14.90
N TRP A 92 -18.17 -2.83 13.56
CA TRP A 92 -17.07 -3.54 12.89
C TRP A 92 -15.74 -2.83 13.03
N PHE A 93 -15.77 -1.53 13.30
CA PHE A 93 -14.64 -0.62 13.22
C PHE A 93 -13.76 -0.67 14.49
N ARG A 94 -12.43 -0.74 14.29
CA ARG A 94 -11.41 -0.60 15.32
C ARG A 94 -10.27 0.28 14.80
N PHE A 95 -9.66 1.05 15.69
CA PHE A 95 -8.42 1.76 15.38
C PHE A 95 -7.19 0.86 15.58
N GLY A 96 -6.18 1.04 14.70
CA GLY A 96 -4.82 0.54 14.86
C GLY A 96 -3.79 1.67 14.70
N GLY A 97 -2.54 1.40 15.03
CA GLY A 97 -1.44 2.35 14.83
C GLY A 97 -0.97 2.37 13.38
N SER A 98 -0.85 1.20 12.74
CA SER A 98 -0.54 1.04 11.32
C SER A 98 -1.13 -0.26 10.78
N VAL A 99 -1.26 -0.36 9.45
CA VAL A 99 -1.77 -1.59 8.81
C VAL A 99 -0.86 -2.78 9.09
N VAL A 100 0.47 -2.63 9.02
CA VAL A 100 1.42 -3.73 9.30
C VAL A 100 1.33 -4.20 10.75
N GLU A 101 1.18 -3.27 11.72
CA GLU A 101 0.93 -3.61 13.12
C GLU A 101 -0.39 -4.39 13.26
N SER A 102 -1.44 -3.94 12.57
CA SER A 102 -2.75 -4.60 12.58
C SER A 102 -2.69 -6.01 11.97
N ILE A 103 -1.95 -6.21 10.87
CA ILE A 103 -1.69 -7.54 10.30
C ILE A 103 -0.99 -8.43 11.34
N SER A 104 0.08 -7.94 11.97
CA SER A 104 0.81 -8.70 13.00
C SER A 104 -0.09 -9.10 14.17
N THR A 105 -0.92 -8.17 14.65
CA THR A 105 -1.91 -8.41 15.71
C THR A 105 -2.92 -9.47 15.32
N LEU A 106 -3.47 -9.42 14.09
CA LEU A 106 -4.42 -10.39 13.58
C LEU A 106 -3.80 -11.77 13.37
N VAL A 107 -2.58 -11.84 12.84
CA VAL A 107 -1.84 -13.11 12.70
C VAL A 107 -1.66 -13.77 14.07
N GLN A 108 -1.28 -13.02 15.09
CA GLN A 108 -1.13 -13.54 16.47
C GLN A 108 -2.48 -13.94 17.10
N THR A 109 -3.54 -13.18 16.82
CA THR A 109 -4.87 -13.42 17.37
C THR A 109 -5.55 -14.65 16.75
N LEU A 110 -5.39 -14.84 15.45
CA LEU A 110 -6.19 -15.81 14.68
C LEU A 110 -5.46 -17.12 14.41
N THR A 111 -4.16 -17.19 14.68
CA THR A 111 -3.34 -18.39 14.45
C THR A 111 -2.49 -18.72 15.68
N MET A 112 -1.91 -19.92 15.67
CA MET A 112 -0.91 -20.37 16.64
C MET A 112 0.49 -20.43 15.99
N PRO A 113 1.60 -20.37 16.77
CA PRO A 113 2.93 -20.64 16.23
C PRO A 113 2.97 -21.97 15.48
N GLY A 114 3.52 -21.95 14.26
CA GLY A 114 3.55 -23.10 13.35
C GLY A 114 2.37 -23.22 12.39
N ASP A 115 1.28 -22.47 12.58
CA ASP A 115 0.20 -22.41 11.58
C ASP A 115 0.68 -21.75 10.29
N ALA A 116 0.11 -22.17 9.15
CA ALA A 116 0.43 -21.67 7.84
C ALA A 116 -0.36 -20.42 7.48
N VAL A 117 0.34 -19.40 6.97
CA VAL A 117 -0.21 -18.14 6.44
C VAL A 117 0.26 -17.96 5.00
N MET A 118 -0.69 -17.71 4.09
CA MET A 118 -0.40 -17.56 2.66
C MET A 118 -0.25 -16.09 2.27
N VAL A 119 0.68 -15.84 1.34
CA VAL A 119 0.86 -14.57 0.63
C VAL A 119 0.96 -14.82 -0.87
N MET A 120 0.74 -13.78 -1.71
CA MET A 120 0.86 -13.87 -3.17
C MET A 120 2.05 -13.05 -3.67
N GLU A 121 3.17 -13.71 -4.01
CA GLU A 121 4.38 -13.04 -4.53
C GLU A 121 4.30 -12.66 -6.02
N PRO A 122 4.96 -11.52 -6.41
CA PRO A 122 5.70 -10.58 -5.57
C PRO A 122 4.75 -9.73 -4.73
N VAL A 123 5.08 -9.50 -3.46
CA VAL A 123 4.23 -8.75 -2.52
C VAL A 123 5.08 -7.87 -1.60
N TYR A 124 4.47 -6.86 -1.02
CA TYR A 124 5.08 -5.98 -0.02
C TYR A 124 5.76 -6.79 1.08
N TYR A 125 7.10 -6.69 1.19
CA TYR A 125 7.93 -7.57 2.03
C TYR A 125 7.50 -7.67 3.51
N PRO A 126 6.89 -6.65 4.15
CA PRO A 126 6.43 -6.80 5.52
C PRO A 126 5.34 -7.87 5.71
N PHE A 127 4.65 -8.30 4.65
CA PHE A 127 3.71 -9.42 4.78
C PHE A 127 4.45 -10.71 5.12
N MET A 128 5.54 -11.00 4.41
CA MET A 128 6.39 -12.16 4.69
C MET A 128 7.06 -12.05 6.06
N ASP A 129 7.63 -10.88 6.36
CA ASP A 129 8.25 -10.57 7.64
C ASP A 129 7.31 -10.80 8.83
N VAL A 130 6.06 -10.35 8.73
CA VAL A 130 5.06 -10.54 9.79
C VAL A 130 4.79 -12.03 10.03
N VAL A 131 4.68 -12.83 8.97
CA VAL A 131 4.44 -14.27 9.10
C VAL A 131 5.62 -14.95 9.81
N GLU A 132 6.85 -14.73 9.32
CA GLU A 132 8.04 -15.39 9.82
C GLU A 132 8.44 -14.93 11.23
N LYS A 133 8.43 -13.59 11.47
CA LYS A 133 8.78 -13.01 12.79
C LYS A 133 7.79 -13.36 13.90
N ASN A 134 6.56 -13.75 13.52
CA ASN A 134 5.57 -14.29 14.45
C ASN A 134 5.61 -15.83 14.55
N ASN A 135 6.63 -16.50 14.02
CA ASN A 135 6.80 -17.96 14.04
C ASN A 135 5.63 -18.72 13.35
N ARG A 136 5.07 -18.18 12.28
CA ARG A 136 4.10 -18.85 11.42
C ARG A 136 4.83 -19.40 10.19
N GLN A 137 4.27 -20.42 9.55
CA GLN A 137 4.80 -20.96 8.31
C GLN A 137 4.37 -20.09 7.15
N LEU A 138 5.33 -19.51 6.43
CA LEU A 138 5.07 -18.79 5.20
C LEU A 138 4.72 -19.77 4.07
N VAL A 139 3.57 -19.57 3.44
CA VAL A 139 3.16 -20.26 2.22
C VAL A 139 3.07 -19.23 1.10
N VAL A 140 3.88 -19.41 0.08
CA VAL A 140 3.91 -18.49 -1.07
C VAL A 140 3.08 -19.08 -2.21
N SER A 141 2.16 -18.28 -2.73
CA SER A 141 1.50 -18.50 -4.01
C SER A 141 2.05 -17.48 -5.00
N GLU A 142 2.78 -17.92 -6.01
CA GLU A 142 3.33 -17.03 -7.02
C GLU A 142 2.23 -16.56 -7.97
N LEU A 143 2.12 -15.24 -8.20
CA LEU A 143 1.24 -14.68 -9.22
C LEU A 143 1.69 -15.09 -10.61
N GLN A 144 0.76 -15.51 -11.45
CA GLN A 144 1.03 -15.81 -12.84
C GLN A 144 1.29 -14.54 -13.63
N ARG A 145 2.33 -14.53 -14.47
CA ARG A 145 2.74 -13.35 -15.22
C ARG A 145 2.66 -13.58 -16.72
N ASN A 146 1.95 -12.70 -17.42
CA ASN A 146 1.94 -12.63 -18.88
C ASN A 146 2.35 -11.21 -19.34
N GLY A 147 3.58 -11.07 -19.83
CA GLY A 147 4.16 -9.73 -20.05
C GLY A 147 4.38 -8.99 -18.73
N MET A 148 3.69 -7.89 -18.53
CA MET A 148 3.65 -7.13 -17.28
C MET A 148 2.30 -7.26 -16.55
N HIS A 149 1.36 -8.02 -17.09
CA HIS A 149 0.09 -8.31 -16.46
C HIS A 149 0.23 -9.51 -15.50
N TYR A 150 -0.32 -9.38 -14.30
CA TYR A 150 -0.28 -10.39 -13.25
C TYR A 150 -1.70 -10.87 -12.91
N THR A 151 -1.85 -12.17 -12.70
CA THR A 151 -3.12 -12.81 -12.31
C THR A 151 -2.90 -13.78 -11.16
N MET A 152 -3.95 -14.04 -10.40
CA MET A 152 -3.96 -15.12 -9.41
C MET A 152 -4.05 -16.48 -10.13
N ASP A 153 -3.57 -17.55 -9.46
CA ASP A 153 -3.83 -18.92 -9.85
C ASP A 153 -4.70 -19.61 -8.80
N PRO A 154 -6.04 -19.50 -8.92
CA PRO A 154 -6.96 -20.03 -7.91
C PRO A 154 -6.81 -21.55 -7.70
N ILE A 155 -6.45 -22.30 -8.73
CA ILE A 155 -6.29 -23.76 -8.65
C ILE A 155 -5.05 -24.12 -7.83
N ALA A 156 -3.92 -23.48 -8.13
CA ALA A 156 -2.68 -23.68 -7.36
C ALA A 156 -2.86 -23.21 -5.92
N MET A 157 -3.52 -22.07 -5.71
CA MET A 157 -3.83 -21.56 -4.35
C MET A 157 -4.67 -22.55 -3.54
N GLN A 158 -5.74 -23.10 -4.13
CA GLN A 158 -6.59 -24.09 -3.47
C GLN A 158 -5.81 -25.35 -3.08
N HIS A 159 -4.95 -25.82 -3.96
CA HIS A 159 -4.10 -26.97 -3.70
C HIS A 159 -3.16 -26.73 -2.51
N GLU A 160 -2.40 -25.61 -2.54
CA GLU A 160 -1.48 -25.25 -1.46
C GLU A 160 -2.23 -24.99 -0.12
N MET A 161 -3.39 -24.33 -0.14
CA MET A 161 -4.21 -24.14 1.04
C MET A 161 -4.57 -25.46 1.70
N ASN A 162 -4.95 -26.46 0.90
CA ASN A 162 -5.34 -27.77 1.39
C ASN A 162 -4.16 -28.57 1.96
N ILE A 163 -3.04 -28.73 1.20
CA ILE A 163 -1.90 -29.57 1.61
C ILE A 163 -1.10 -28.97 2.76
N ARG A 164 -1.07 -27.62 2.88
CA ARG A 164 -0.38 -26.90 3.94
C ARG A 164 -1.28 -26.55 5.12
N ASN A 165 -2.58 -26.85 5.04
CA ASN A 165 -3.58 -26.51 6.07
C ASN A 165 -3.53 -25.00 6.43
N VAL A 166 -3.51 -24.15 5.40
CA VAL A 166 -3.44 -22.69 5.55
C VAL A 166 -4.58 -22.17 6.39
N LYS A 167 -4.31 -21.24 7.31
CA LYS A 167 -5.30 -20.64 8.21
C LYS A 167 -5.69 -19.22 7.81
N LEU A 168 -4.73 -18.47 7.28
CA LEU A 168 -4.92 -17.09 6.85
C LEU A 168 -4.34 -16.88 5.44
N LEU A 169 -5.00 -16.00 4.68
CA LEU A 169 -4.45 -15.37 3.48
C LEU A 169 -4.28 -13.88 3.75
N LEU A 170 -3.08 -13.34 3.50
CA LEU A 170 -2.83 -11.90 3.47
C LEU A 170 -2.99 -11.42 2.03
N LEU A 171 -4.07 -10.70 1.77
CA LEU A 171 -4.40 -10.13 0.45
C LEU A 171 -4.00 -8.67 0.39
N CYS A 172 -3.26 -8.27 -0.64
CA CYS A 172 -2.98 -6.87 -0.97
C CYS A 172 -3.88 -6.42 -2.13
N SER A 173 -4.70 -5.38 -1.91
CA SER A 173 -5.70 -4.93 -2.90
C SER A 173 -5.94 -3.40 -2.79
N PRO A 174 -5.49 -2.58 -3.71
CA PRO A 174 -4.62 -2.84 -4.88
C PRO A 174 -3.27 -3.46 -4.53
N HIS A 175 -2.73 -4.28 -5.45
CA HIS A 175 -1.58 -5.14 -5.17
C HIS A 175 -0.24 -4.44 -5.39
N ASN A 176 0.52 -4.26 -4.34
CA ASN A 176 1.87 -3.73 -4.33
C ASN A 176 2.88 -4.91 -4.34
N PRO A 177 3.83 -5.01 -5.30
CA PRO A 177 4.32 -3.92 -6.15
C PRO A 177 3.74 -3.86 -7.58
N VAL A 178 2.94 -4.83 -8.01
CA VAL A 178 2.61 -5.02 -9.43
C VAL A 178 1.53 -4.08 -9.96
N GLY A 179 0.89 -3.28 -9.09
CA GLY A 179 -0.05 -2.25 -9.49
C GLY A 179 -1.45 -2.75 -9.88
N ARG A 180 -1.78 -4.05 -9.69
CA ARG A 180 -3.08 -4.62 -10.02
C ARG A 180 -4.19 -4.14 -9.09
N VAL A 181 -5.35 -3.89 -9.66
CA VAL A 181 -6.64 -3.75 -8.97
C VAL A 181 -7.48 -4.97 -9.30
N TRP A 182 -7.69 -5.85 -8.32
CA TRP A 182 -8.40 -7.10 -8.54
C TRP A 182 -9.88 -6.82 -8.87
N SER A 183 -10.39 -7.44 -9.93
CA SER A 183 -11.79 -7.34 -10.29
C SER A 183 -12.68 -8.04 -9.27
N GLU A 184 -13.98 -7.73 -9.27
CA GLU A 184 -14.94 -8.39 -8.38
C GLU A 184 -15.01 -9.89 -8.65
N GLU A 185 -14.85 -10.31 -9.90
CA GLU A 185 -14.83 -11.71 -10.31
C GLU A 185 -13.59 -12.45 -9.79
N GLU A 186 -12.40 -11.83 -9.90
CA GLU A 186 -11.16 -12.38 -9.36
C GLU A 186 -11.25 -12.51 -7.82
N LEU A 187 -11.77 -11.48 -7.15
CA LEU A 187 -11.99 -11.51 -5.70
C LEU A 187 -13.02 -12.58 -5.30
N ALA A 188 -14.13 -12.69 -6.02
CA ALA A 188 -15.14 -13.70 -5.72
C ALA A 188 -14.58 -15.12 -5.84
N GLN A 189 -13.82 -15.42 -6.90
CA GLN A 189 -13.17 -16.73 -7.05
C GLN A 189 -12.19 -17.04 -5.91
N LEU A 190 -11.36 -16.05 -5.51
CA LEU A 190 -10.44 -16.19 -4.39
C LEU A 190 -11.18 -16.43 -3.07
N LEU A 191 -12.21 -15.61 -2.79
CA LEU A 191 -12.97 -15.69 -1.54
C LEU A 191 -13.80 -16.97 -1.43
N ASP A 192 -14.32 -17.51 -2.55
CA ASP A 192 -14.96 -18.82 -2.59
C ASP A 192 -14.02 -19.94 -2.14
N ILE A 193 -12.80 -19.96 -2.68
CA ILE A 193 -11.79 -20.95 -2.31
C ILE A 193 -11.41 -20.81 -0.83
N CYS A 194 -11.15 -19.59 -0.36
CA CYS A 194 -10.82 -19.34 1.03
C CYS A 194 -11.94 -19.81 1.97
N ARG A 195 -13.19 -19.52 1.62
CA ARG A 195 -14.36 -19.95 2.40
C ARG A 195 -14.50 -21.46 2.43
N MET A 196 -14.36 -22.15 1.28
CA MET A 196 -14.42 -23.61 1.21
C MET A 196 -13.33 -24.30 2.02
N GLN A 197 -12.15 -23.68 2.13
CA GLN A 197 -11.00 -24.19 2.89
C GLN A 197 -10.95 -23.69 4.34
N ASN A 198 -11.95 -22.91 4.79
CA ASN A 198 -11.97 -22.24 6.10
C ASN A 198 -10.74 -21.35 6.35
N VAL A 199 -10.22 -20.70 5.30
CA VAL A 199 -9.14 -19.73 5.36
C VAL A 199 -9.72 -18.33 5.55
N ILE A 200 -9.32 -17.61 6.61
CA ILE A 200 -9.73 -16.22 6.82
C ILE A 200 -8.85 -15.32 5.97
N VAL A 201 -9.44 -14.34 5.29
CA VAL A 201 -8.73 -13.37 4.48
C VAL A 201 -8.54 -12.07 5.25
N ILE A 202 -7.30 -11.62 5.38
CA ILE A 202 -6.94 -10.29 5.87
C ILE A 202 -6.56 -9.47 4.64
N ALA A 203 -7.43 -8.55 4.24
CA ALA A 203 -7.23 -7.71 3.06
C ALA A 203 -6.65 -6.36 3.48
N ASP A 204 -5.45 -6.07 3.02
CA ASP A 204 -4.83 -4.75 3.09
C ASP A 204 -5.31 -3.93 1.89
N GLU A 205 -6.25 -3.02 2.14
CA GLU A 205 -6.84 -2.13 1.13
C GLU A 205 -6.27 -0.69 1.22
N ILE A 206 -5.11 -0.50 1.84
CA ILE A 206 -4.50 0.82 2.10
C ILE A 206 -4.26 1.66 0.84
N HIS A 207 -4.26 1.05 -0.33
CA HIS A 207 -4.07 1.72 -1.62
C HIS A 207 -5.38 1.93 -2.40
N HIS A 208 -6.54 1.62 -1.85
CA HIS A 208 -7.83 1.62 -2.56
C HIS A 208 -8.20 2.98 -3.18
N ASP A 209 -7.80 4.09 -2.58
CA ASP A 209 -8.02 5.44 -3.10
C ASP A 209 -7.13 5.81 -4.30
N LEU A 210 -6.07 5.02 -4.55
CA LEU A 210 -5.02 5.34 -5.50
C LEU A 210 -5.25 4.62 -6.83
N LEU A 211 -6.40 4.86 -7.47
CA LEU A 211 -6.75 4.31 -8.78
C LEU A 211 -6.17 5.20 -9.88
N VAL A 212 -5.25 4.65 -10.68
CA VAL A 212 -4.55 5.39 -11.75
C VAL A 212 -5.17 5.12 -13.10
N GLU A 213 -5.11 3.87 -13.59
CA GLU A 213 -5.75 3.45 -14.84
C GLU A 213 -7.02 2.62 -14.60
N ALA A 214 -7.23 2.06 -13.40
CA ALA A 214 -8.47 1.37 -13.09
C ALA A 214 -9.64 2.36 -12.89
N ASP A 215 -10.80 1.99 -13.41
CA ASP A 215 -12.03 2.78 -13.28
C ASP A 215 -12.76 2.53 -11.96
N LYS A 216 -12.58 1.36 -11.36
CA LYS A 216 -13.31 0.92 -10.17
C LYS A 216 -12.42 0.11 -9.23
N PHE A 217 -12.65 0.29 -7.94
CA PHE A 217 -12.17 -0.59 -6.87
C PHE A 217 -13.36 -1.32 -6.25
N THR A 218 -13.17 -2.59 -5.90
CA THR A 218 -14.16 -3.38 -5.14
C THR A 218 -13.50 -3.84 -3.84
N SER A 219 -14.05 -3.40 -2.70
CA SER A 219 -13.62 -3.87 -1.39
C SER A 219 -14.05 -5.34 -1.17
N VAL A 220 -13.21 -6.12 -0.48
CA VAL A 220 -13.60 -7.49 -0.06
C VAL A 220 -14.90 -7.52 0.75
N LEU A 221 -15.26 -6.41 1.38
CA LEU A 221 -16.52 -6.27 2.14
C LEU A 221 -17.76 -6.16 1.26
N SER A 222 -17.58 -5.81 -0.03
CA SER A 222 -18.69 -5.55 -0.97
C SER A 222 -18.88 -6.66 -2.01
N VAL A 223 -17.90 -7.56 -2.15
CA VAL A 223 -17.96 -8.66 -3.12
C VAL A 223 -19.24 -9.45 -2.95
N GLN A 224 -20.00 -9.62 -4.04
CA GLN A 224 -21.32 -10.30 -4.04
C GLN A 224 -22.26 -9.78 -2.94
N ASP A 225 -22.41 -8.46 -2.86
CA ASP A 225 -23.25 -7.79 -1.84
C ASP A 225 -22.86 -8.14 -0.40
N GLY A 226 -21.60 -8.49 -0.16
CA GLY A 226 -21.07 -8.80 1.16
C GLY A 226 -21.27 -10.25 1.61
N PHE A 227 -21.47 -11.17 0.68
CA PHE A 227 -21.63 -12.60 0.97
C PHE A 227 -20.47 -13.21 1.76
N TYR A 228 -19.25 -12.65 1.64
CA TYR A 228 -18.04 -13.16 2.28
C TYR A 228 -17.69 -12.47 3.60
N ARG A 229 -18.51 -11.56 4.12
CA ARG A 229 -18.21 -10.74 5.31
C ARG A 229 -17.83 -11.56 6.55
N ASP A 230 -18.32 -12.77 6.69
CA ASP A 230 -17.97 -13.64 7.81
C ASP A 230 -16.52 -14.19 7.73
N ASN A 231 -15.91 -14.13 6.55
CA ASN A 231 -14.61 -14.74 6.25
C ASN A 231 -13.51 -13.72 5.97
N VAL A 232 -13.81 -12.43 6.01
CA VAL A 232 -12.86 -11.37 5.66
C VAL A 232 -12.68 -10.35 6.78
N ILE A 233 -11.48 -9.81 6.86
CA ILE A 233 -11.13 -8.64 7.67
C ILE A 233 -10.48 -7.65 6.73
N MET A 234 -10.98 -6.41 6.70
CA MET A 234 -10.40 -5.35 5.87
C MET A 234 -9.55 -4.43 6.73
N LEU A 235 -8.39 -4.07 6.22
CA LEU A 235 -7.46 -3.10 6.80
C LEU A 235 -7.30 -1.92 5.85
N ASP A 236 -7.27 -0.74 6.42
CA ASP A 236 -7.12 0.50 5.69
C ASP A 236 -6.42 1.58 6.53
N SER A 237 -5.98 2.66 5.88
CA SER A 237 -5.37 3.81 6.55
C SER A 237 -5.37 5.04 5.64
N PRO A 238 -5.56 6.25 6.17
CA PRO A 238 -5.40 7.50 5.43
C PRO A 238 -3.94 7.78 5.03
N SER A 239 -3.00 6.96 5.48
CA SER A 239 -1.56 7.21 5.37
C SER A 239 -1.06 7.26 3.92
N LYS A 240 -1.63 6.45 3.01
CA LYS A 240 -1.25 6.46 1.59
C LYS A 240 -2.08 7.46 0.80
N THR A 241 -3.37 7.52 1.07
CA THR A 241 -4.29 8.45 0.43
C THR A 241 -3.88 9.91 0.65
N PHE A 242 -3.55 10.29 1.89
CA PHE A 242 -3.32 11.68 2.30
C PHE A 242 -1.91 11.98 2.82
N ASN A 243 -0.94 11.08 2.62
CA ASN A 243 0.45 11.25 3.06
C ASN A 243 0.61 11.44 4.58
N MET A 244 -0.05 10.61 5.39
CA MET A 244 -0.13 10.76 6.85
C MET A 244 0.53 9.62 7.65
N ALA A 245 1.45 8.86 7.07
CA ALA A 245 1.98 7.65 7.69
C ALA A 245 2.58 7.89 9.10
N ALA A 246 3.28 9.01 9.30
CA ALA A 246 3.89 9.35 10.58
C ALA A 246 2.87 9.72 11.68
N LEU A 247 1.62 9.97 11.33
CA LEU A 247 0.56 10.27 12.29
C LEU A 247 -0.10 9.02 12.92
N GLN A 248 0.30 7.82 12.48
CA GLN A 248 -0.06 6.53 13.09
C GLN A 248 -1.57 6.36 13.32
N ASN A 249 -2.29 6.15 12.23
CA ASN A 249 -3.71 5.89 12.24
C ASN A 249 -4.07 4.85 11.19
N SER A 250 -4.74 3.78 11.56
CA SER A 250 -5.26 2.75 10.67
C SER A 250 -6.58 2.22 11.16
N HIS A 251 -7.30 1.53 10.28
CA HIS A 251 -8.60 0.96 10.53
C HIS A 251 -8.55 -0.56 10.37
N VAL A 252 -9.24 -1.25 11.29
CA VAL A 252 -9.43 -2.69 11.26
C VAL A 252 -10.94 -2.93 11.26
N ILE A 253 -11.46 -3.44 10.16
CA ILE A 253 -12.88 -3.66 9.94
C ILE A 253 -13.17 -5.15 10.02
N ILE A 254 -13.87 -5.58 11.06
CA ILE A 254 -14.16 -7.00 11.36
C ILE A 254 -15.68 -7.22 11.42
N PRO A 255 -16.32 -7.62 10.32
CA PRO A 255 -17.76 -7.87 10.32
C PRO A 255 -18.18 -9.04 11.22
N ASN A 256 -17.41 -10.14 11.18
CA ASN A 256 -17.71 -11.36 11.95
C ASN A 256 -17.56 -11.09 13.48
N PRO A 257 -18.63 -11.24 14.28
CA PRO A 257 -18.59 -10.93 15.71
C PRO A 257 -17.63 -11.83 16.50
N GLN A 258 -17.44 -13.08 16.11
CA GLN A 258 -16.56 -14.01 16.81
C GLN A 258 -15.08 -13.65 16.58
N LEU A 259 -14.71 -13.27 15.35
CA LEU A 259 -13.36 -12.79 15.04
C LEU A 259 -13.09 -11.47 15.75
N ARG A 260 -14.08 -10.59 15.81
CA ARG A 260 -14.00 -9.29 16.48
C ARG A 260 -13.81 -9.44 17.99
N GLU A 261 -14.54 -10.35 18.64
CA GLU A 261 -14.37 -10.65 20.07
C GLU A 261 -12.95 -11.17 20.37
N ARG A 262 -12.42 -12.06 19.54
CA ARG A 262 -11.05 -12.56 19.69
C ARG A 262 -10.02 -11.42 19.55
N TYR A 263 -10.18 -10.56 18.54
CA TYR A 263 -9.33 -9.40 18.32
C TYR A 263 -9.37 -8.44 19.51
N ASP A 264 -10.57 -8.07 19.97
CA ASP A 264 -10.76 -7.15 21.09
C ASP A 264 -10.14 -7.70 22.39
N ALA A 265 -10.29 -9.00 22.66
CA ALA A 265 -9.71 -9.65 23.82
C ALA A 265 -8.15 -9.63 23.77
N TYR A 266 -7.56 -9.86 22.60
CA TYR A 266 -6.11 -9.84 22.42
C TYR A 266 -5.54 -8.42 22.56
N VAL A 267 -6.16 -7.44 21.91
CA VAL A 267 -5.74 -6.03 21.99
C VAL A 267 -5.85 -5.49 23.41
N ALA A 268 -6.88 -5.90 24.15
CA ALA A 268 -7.02 -5.55 25.58
C ALA A 268 -5.86 -6.06 26.43
N GLN A 269 -5.29 -7.25 26.13
CA GLN A 269 -4.11 -7.80 26.83
C GLN A 269 -2.84 -7.02 26.53
N LEU A 270 -2.72 -6.46 25.30
CA LEU A 270 -1.54 -5.71 24.88
C LEU A 270 -1.49 -4.29 25.47
N HIS A 271 -2.62 -3.78 25.97
CA HIS A 271 -2.77 -2.38 26.42
C HIS A 271 -2.29 -1.34 25.41
N VAL A 272 -2.40 -1.62 24.11
CA VAL A 272 -2.02 -0.70 23.04
C VAL A 272 -3.02 0.45 22.90
N SER A 273 -2.54 1.61 22.42
CA SER A 273 -3.41 2.77 22.20
C SER A 273 -4.33 2.56 21.00
N LYS A 274 -5.47 3.26 21.01
CA LYS A 274 -6.45 3.24 19.90
C LYS A 274 -6.10 4.28 18.82
N GLY A 275 -4.84 4.31 18.38
CA GLY A 275 -4.35 5.29 17.42
C GLY A 275 -3.91 6.62 18.04
N SER A 276 -3.40 7.52 17.22
CA SER A 276 -2.90 8.84 17.60
C SER A 276 -4.01 9.88 17.56
N LEU A 277 -4.15 10.68 18.62
CA LEU A 277 -5.09 11.82 18.64
C LEU A 277 -4.90 12.73 17.42
N LEU A 278 -3.66 13.13 17.11
CA LEU A 278 -3.38 14.00 15.97
C LEU A 278 -3.66 13.30 14.64
N GLY A 279 -3.39 12.00 14.58
CA GLY A 279 -3.73 11.18 13.41
C GLY A 279 -5.23 11.12 13.15
N GLN A 280 -6.03 10.97 14.20
CA GLN A 280 -7.50 10.97 14.08
C GLN A 280 -8.04 12.33 13.65
N VAL A 281 -7.57 13.42 14.26
CA VAL A 281 -7.98 14.79 13.90
C VAL A 281 -7.66 15.12 12.44
N ALA A 282 -6.44 14.79 11.99
CA ALA A 282 -6.03 15.03 10.62
C ALA A 282 -6.82 14.18 9.61
N ALA A 283 -7.00 12.89 9.93
CA ALA A 283 -7.70 11.96 9.05
C ALA A 283 -9.17 12.30 8.88
N GLN A 284 -9.87 12.66 9.97
CA GLN A 284 -11.27 13.06 9.89
C GLN A 284 -11.44 14.26 8.95
N ALA A 285 -10.66 15.33 9.14
CA ALA A 285 -10.72 16.51 8.30
C ALA A 285 -10.35 16.21 6.83
N ALA A 286 -9.44 15.24 6.59
CA ALA A 286 -9.08 14.83 5.25
C ALA A 286 -10.19 14.02 4.57
N TYR A 287 -10.90 13.15 5.29
CA TYR A 287 -12.06 12.43 4.73
C TYR A 287 -13.24 13.38 4.46
N GLU A 288 -13.44 14.40 5.29
CA GLU A 288 -14.52 15.40 5.11
C GLU A 288 -14.28 16.31 3.90
N ASP A 289 -13.03 16.78 3.69
CA ASP A 289 -12.74 17.86 2.73
C ASP A 289 -11.52 17.58 1.82
N GLY A 290 -11.01 16.34 1.77
CA GLY A 290 -9.79 16.01 1.03
C GLY A 290 -9.98 15.50 -0.40
N ALA A 291 -11.20 15.40 -0.91
CA ALA A 291 -11.49 14.80 -2.21
C ALA A 291 -10.76 15.49 -3.37
N ASP A 292 -10.82 16.82 -3.45
CA ASP A 292 -10.15 17.62 -4.49
C ASP A 292 -8.62 17.49 -4.44
N TRP A 293 -8.06 17.32 -3.24
CA TRP A 293 -6.63 17.07 -3.04
C TRP A 293 -6.23 15.72 -3.61
N LEU A 294 -7.00 14.66 -3.33
CA LEU A 294 -6.76 13.32 -3.86
C LEU A 294 -6.85 13.32 -5.40
N ASP A 295 -7.84 13.98 -5.97
CA ASP A 295 -7.96 14.11 -7.43
C ASP A 295 -6.75 14.82 -8.06
N GLY A 296 -6.22 15.84 -7.38
CA GLY A 296 -4.99 16.52 -7.78
C GLY A 296 -3.76 15.60 -7.73
N LEU A 297 -3.63 14.80 -6.67
CA LEU A 297 -2.58 13.79 -6.54
C LEU A 297 -2.68 12.74 -7.66
N LEU A 298 -3.87 12.17 -7.88
CA LEU A 298 -4.08 11.15 -8.91
C LEU A 298 -3.78 11.68 -10.31
N ASN A 299 -4.21 12.91 -10.64
CA ASN A 299 -3.87 13.54 -11.92
C ASN A 299 -2.35 13.73 -12.08
N THR A 300 -1.65 14.10 -11.02
CA THR A 300 -0.18 14.21 -11.04
C THR A 300 0.48 12.84 -11.26
N ILE A 301 0.00 11.79 -10.60
CA ILE A 301 0.51 10.43 -10.79
C ILE A 301 0.27 9.93 -12.22
N ARG A 302 -0.91 10.19 -12.82
CA ARG A 302 -1.23 9.83 -14.20
C ARG A 302 -0.31 10.54 -15.21
N GLU A 303 -0.04 11.83 -15.03
CA GLU A 303 0.90 12.58 -15.87
C GLU A 303 2.34 12.03 -15.70
N ASN A 304 2.75 11.71 -14.49
CA ASN A 304 4.05 11.11 -14.19
C ASN A 304 4.19 9.73 -14.84
N TYR A 305 3.16 8.90 -14.76
CA TYR A 305 3.15 7.57 -15.38
C TYR A 305 3.21 7.67 -16.91
N ALA A 306 2.46 8.58 -17.53
CA ALA A 306 2.55 8.84 -18.97
C ALA A 306 3.97 9.25 -19.37
N THR A 307 4.60 10.16 -18.61
CA THR A 307 6.00 10.57 -18.83
C THR A 307 6.96 9.37 -18.81
N VAL A 308 6.82 8.45 -17.83
CA VAL A 308 7.68 7.26 -17.76
C VAL A 308 7.46 6.34 -18.96
N LYS A 309 6.18 6.12 -19.37
CA LYS A 309 5.87 5.29 -20.54
C LYS A 309 6.48 5.87 -21.84
N ASP A 310 6.36 7.17 -22.01
CA ASP A 310 6.86 7.85 -23.21
C ASP A 310 8.41 7.82 -23.27
N GLU A 311 9.07 8.17 -22.18
CA GLU A 311 10.55 8.22 -22.10
C GLU A 311 11.22 6.83 -22.21
N LEU A 312 10.52 5.75 -21.83
CA LEU A 312 11.04 4.38 -21.91
C LEU A 312 10.50 3.59 -23.14
N ALA A 313 9.70 4.20 -24.00
CA ALA A 313 9.05 3.51 -25.13
C ALA A 313 10.02 2.83 -26.10
N ASP A 314 11.17 3.45 -26.35
CA ASP A 314 12.19 2.97 -27.28
C ASP A 314 13.22 2.03 -26.61
N TYR A 315 13.11 1.82 -25.27
CA TYR A 315 14.00 0.93 -24.52
C TYR A 315 13.44 -0.48 -24.39
N ARG A 316 14.33 -1.44 -24.20
CA ARG A 316 13.94 -2.87 -24.06
C ARG A 316 13.30 -3.19 -22.69
N VAL A 317 13.49 -2.35 -21.68
CA VAL A 317 12.83 -2.48 -20.37
C VAL A 317 11.32 -2.54 -20.52
N LYS A 318 10.62 -3.18 -19.58
CA LYS A 318 9.16 -3.30 -19.64
C LYS A 318 8.53 -2.54 -18.49
N VAL A 319 7.76 -1.52 -18.85
CA VAL A 319 6.99 -0.73 -17.89
C VAL A 319 5.72 -1.47 -17.54
N GLY A 320 5.42 -1.60 -16.24
CA GLY A 320 4.24 -2.28 -15.72
C GLY A 320 2.95 -1.50 -15.96
N GLU A 321 1.84 -2.22 -15.95
CA GLU A 321 0.51 -1.64 -15.86
C GLU A 321 0.34 -1.02 -14.46
N LEU A 322 -0.24 0.18 -14.39
CA LEU A 322 -0.47 0.88 -13.13
C LEU A 322 -1.99 1.11 -12.95
N GLU A 323 -2.72 0.03 -12.70
CA GLU A 323 -4.16 0.11 -12.44
C GLU A 323 -4.43 0.88 -11.13
N GLY A 324 -3.63 0.59 -10.09
CA GLY A 324 -3.70 1.26 -8.79
C GLY A 324 -2.34 1.40 -8.12
N THR A 325 -2.29 2.04 -6.95
CA THR A 325 -1.11 2.53 -6.24
C THR A 325 -0.44 3.72 -6.95
N TYR A 326 0.66 4.22 -6.39
CA TYR A 326 1.58 5.15 -7.05
C TYR A 326 2.97 4.52 -7.23
N LEU A 327 3.04 3.19 -7.16
CA LEU A 327 4.28 2.41 -7.17
C LEU A 327 4.37 1.66 -8.48
N LEU A 328 5.20 2.14 -9.39
CA LEU A 328 5.37 1.56 -10.71
C LEU A 328 6.37 0.41 -10.69
N TRP A 329 5.97 -0.73 -11.24
CA TRP A 329 6.78 -1.93 -11.39
C TRP A 329 7.43 -1.97 -12.77
N ILE A 330 8.75 -2.14 -12.86
CA ILE A 330 9.51 -2.10 -14.13
C ILE A 330 10.42 -3.32 -14.21
N ASP A 331 10.33 -4.11 -15.29
CA ASP A 331 11.21 -5.22 -15.61
C ASP A 331 12.47 -4.70 -16.33
N MET A 332 13.62 -4.77 -15.66
CA MET A 332 14.90 -4.30 -16.16
C MET A 332 15.70 -5.41 -16.88
N ARG A 333 15.32 -6.68 -16.73
CA ARG A 333 16.04 -7.86 -17.24
C ARG A 333 16.29 -7.89 -18.74
N PRO A 334 15.44 -7.31 -19.60
CA PRO A 334 15.73 -7.27 -21.03
C PRO A 334 16.96 -6.43 -21.40
N THR A 335 17.47 -5.60 -20.46
CA THR A 335 18.60 -4.70 -20.68
C THR A 335 19.71 -4.85 -19.63
N VAL A 336 19.36 -5.04 -18.35
CA VAL A 336 20.29 -5.08 -17.24
C VAL A 336 20.25 -6.45 -16.58
N ASP A 337 21.40 -7.11 -16.44
CA ASP A 337 21.52 -8.38 -15.69
C ASP A 337 21.08 -8.14 -14.23
N PRO A 338 20.18 -9.01 -13.68
CA PRO A 338 19.73 -8.90 -12.29
C PRO A 338 20.87 -8.78 -11.28
N ALA A 339 21.99 -9.49 -11.49
CA ALA A 339 23.17 -9.42 -10.62
C ALA A 339 23.83 -8.03 -10.59
N ASN A 340 23.66 -7.24 -11.65
CA ASN A 340 24.21 -5.90 -11.79
C ASN A 340 23.20 -4.78 -11.46
N LEU A 341 21.92 -5.10 -11.30
CA LEU A 341 20.84 -4.12 -11.25
C LEU A 341 21.02 -3.08 -10.11
N GLU A 342 21.35 -3.52 -8.90
CA GLU A 342 21.58 -2.58 -7.79
C GLU A 342 22.76 -1.63 -8.10
N ARG A 343 23.87 -2.18 -8.61
CA ARG A 343 25.03 -1.37 -8.98
C ARG A 343 24.69 -0.39 -10.10
N PHE A 344 23.94 -0.81 -11.09
CA PHE A 344 23.44 0.03 -12.18
C PHE A 344 22.60 1.18 -11.67
N MET A 345 21.59 0.92 -10.87
CA MET A 345 20.69 1.97 -10.33
C MET A 345 21.43 2.95 -9.42
N ILE A 346 22.32 2.47 -8.54
CA ILE A 346 23.00 3.31 -7.55
C ILE A 346 24.18 4.08 -8.18
N ARG A 347 24.96 3.45 -9.09
CA ARG A 347 26.21 4.05 -9.57
C ARG A 347 26.10 4.73 -10.92
N GLN A 348 25.25 4.22 -11.82
CA GLN A 348 25.08 4.75 -13.18
C GLN A 348 23.85 5.65 -13.26
N ALA A 349 22.67 5.12 -12.97
CA ALA A 349 21.43 5.90 -12.98
C ALA A 349 21.33 6.92 -11.83
N GLN A 350 21.98 6.67 -10.69
CA GLN A 350 21.93 7.52 -9.48
C GLN A 350 20.50 7.76 -8.97
N ILE A 351 19.68 6.70 -8.99
CA ILE A 351 18.29 6.71 -8.53
C ILE A 351 18.12 5.67 -7.43
N ALA A 352 17.57 6.08 -6.30
CA ALA A 352 17.15 5.16 -5.23
C ALA A 352 15.76 4.62 -5.54
N VAL A 353 15.64 3.30 -5.72
CA VAL A 353 14.38 2.56 -5.95
C VAL A 353 14.31 1.36 -5.04
N ASP A 354 13.14 0.76 -4.88
CA ASP A 354 13.07 -0.57 -4.29
C ASP A 354 13.43 -1.64 -5.33
N PHE A 355 14.26 -2.58 -4.91
CA PHE A 355 14.66 -3.69 -5.77
C PHE A 355 13.70 -4.86 -5.62
N GLY A 356 13.32 -5.45 -6.75
CA GLY A 356 12.32 -6.49 -6.78
C GLY A 356 12.66 -7.73 -5.96
N LYS A 357 13.93 -8.04 -5.79
CA LYS A 357 14.37 -9.13 -4.89
C LYS A 357 13.97 -8.94 -3.42
N TRP A 358 13.59 -7.72 -3.00
CA TRP A 358 13.10 -7.47 -1.64
C TRP A 358 11.64 -7.91 -1.44
N VAL A 359 10.90 -8.09 -2.52
CA VAL A 359 9.45 -8.41 -2.48
C VAL A 359 9.14 -9.84 -2.92
N GLY A 360 10.16 -10.70 -2.95
CA GLY A 360 10.09 -12.11 -3.27
C GLY A 360 11.05 -12.52 -4.37
N ALA A 361 11.28 -13.81 -4.50
CA ALA A 361 12.22 -14.38 -5.50
C ALA A 361 11.77 -14.08 -6.94
N SER A 362 10.46 -14.06 -7.19
CA SER A 362 9.88 -13.75 -8.49
C SER A 362 10.09 -12.31 -8.95
N GLY A 363 10.48 -11.42 -8.03
CA GLY A 363 10.77 -10.02 -8.30
C GLY A 363 12.22 -9.73 -8.74
N ASP A 364 13.12 -10.71 -8.77
CA ASP A 364 14.51 -10.46 -9.12
C ASP A 364 14.66 -9.91 -10.55
N GLY A 365 15.48 -8.86 -10.67
CA GLY A 365 15.65 -8.10 -11.92
C GLY A 365 14.60 -7.03 -12.21
N PHE A 366 13.69 -6.80 -11.29
CA PHE A 366 12.73 -5.69 -11.33
C PHE A 366 13.10 -4.56 -10.40
N ILE A 367 12.54 -3.37 -10.67
CA ILE A 367 12.54 -2.23 -9.74
C ILE A 367 11.12 -1.76 -9.49
N ARG A 368 10.89 -1.16 -8.30
CA ARG A 368 9.66 -0.46 -7.96
C ARG A 368 9.96 1.03 -7.78
N MET A 369 9.33 1.87 -8.59
CA MET A 369 9.53 3.31 -8.62
C MET A 369 8.28 4.03 -8.09
N ASN A 370 8.46 4.95 -7.14
CA ASN A 370 7.39 5.78 -6.61
C ASN A 370 7.12 6.99 -7.52
N LEU A 371 5.90 7.11 -8.03
CA LEU A 371 5.46 8.21 -8.90
C LEU A 371 4.70 9.33 -8.18
N ALA A 372 4.45 9.22 -6.87
CA ALA A 372 3.82 10.28 -6.07
C ALA A 372 4.82 11.38 -5.70
N THR A 373 5.43 11.97 -6.70
CA THR A 373 6.44 13.02 -6.61
C THR A 373 6.17 14.10 -7.66
N THR A 374 6.98 15.17 -7.66
CA THR A 374 6.81 16.23 -8.66
C THR A 374 7.16 15.77 -10.08
N PRO A 375 6.51 16.29 -11.13
CA PRO A 375 6.88 16.00 -12.52
C PRO A 375 8.34 16.33 -12.84
N ALA A 376 8.94 17.29 -12.14
CA ALA A 376 10.34 17.63 -12.28
C ALA A 376 11.25 16.47 -11.82
N ASN A 377 10.93 15.83 -10.70
CA ASN A 377 11.68 14.67 -10.21
C ASN A 377 11.56 13.48 -11.16
N VAL A 378 10.37 13.23 -11.72
CA VAL A 378 10.16 12.15 -12.69
C VAL A 378 10.96 12.38 -13.97
N LYS A 379 10.93 13.60 -14.53
CA LYS A 379 11.74 13.96 -15.70
C LYS A 379 13.23 13.81 -15.42
N GLN A 380 13.68 14.22 -14.24
CA GLN A 380 15.08 14.03 -13.84
C GLN A 380 15.42 12.53 -13.73
N ALA A 381 14.55 11.72 -13.11
CA ALA A 381 14.74 10.27 -13.00
C ALA A 381 14.83 9.62 -14.39
N MET A 382 13.94 9.98 -15.29
CA MET A 382 13.95 9.43 -16.64
C MET A 382 15.21 9.83 -17.41
N LYS A 383 15.61 11.11 -17.36
CA LYS A 383 16.85 11.54 -17.97
C LYS A 383 18.08 10.78 -17.44
N GLN A 384 18.16 10.56 -16.13
CA GLN A 384 19.25 9.81 -15.52
C GLN A 384 19.23 8.33 -15.94
N LEU A 385 18.03 7.72 -15.94
CA LEU A 385 17.86 6.32 -16.32
C LEU A 385 18.18 6.08 -17.79
N THR A 386 17.67 6.92 -18.71
CA THR A 386 17.91 6.75 -20.14
C THR A 386 19.38 6.95 -20.51
N VAL A 387 20.06 7.97 -19.94
CA VAL A 387 21.53 8.15 -20.12
C VAL A 387 22.30 6.92 -19.61
N ALA A 388 21.89 6.35 -18.47
CA ALA A 388 22.53 5.14 -17.94
C ALA A 388 22.28 3.92 -18.84
N LEU A 389 21.07 3.76 -19.37
CA LEU A 389 20.73 2.67 -20.30
C LEU A 389 21.49 2.79 -21.63
N ASP A 390 21.65 4.00 -22.17
CA ASP A 390 22.38 4.26 -23.43
C ASP A 390 23.89 3.93 -23.31
N THR A 391 24.43 4.03 -22.09
CA THR A 391 25.87 3.82 -21.82
C THR A 391 26.14 2.48 -21.12
N TYR A 392 25.11 1.65 -20.90
CA TYR A 392 25.29 0.37 -20.22
C TYR A 392 25.96 -0.63 -21.13
N GLU A 393 27.17 -1.07 -20.74
CA GLU A 393 27.89 -2.19 -21.32
C GLU A 393 27.84 -3.36 -20.32
N GLU A 394 27.52 -4.59 -20.79
CA GLU A 394 27.42 -5.80 -19.98
C GLU A 394 28.75 -6.19 -19.30
#